data_7764a27506aea608f2a7e1ca2d25ae1a
#
_entry.id   7764a27506aea608f2a7e1ca2d25ae1a
#
_cell.length_a   1.000
_cell.length_b   1.000
_cell.length_c   1.000
_cell.angle_alpha   90.00
_cell.angle_beta   90.00
_cell.angle_gamma   90.00
#
_symmetry.space_group_name_H-M   'P 1'
#
loop_
_entity.id
_entity.type
_entity.pdbx_description
1 polymer ?
#
loop_
_entity_poly.entity_id
_entity_poly.type
_entity_poly.pdbx_seq_one_letter_code
_entity_poly.pdbx_strand_id
1 'polypeptide(L)'
;MQIAILTFDGFNELDSFVAATVLNRMKSRGWRAFITSPTERVTSMNGITVERQMPLEFASSADAVLIGSGVATREIAADGVLLSRIVLDPLRQLIGAQCSGTLLLAKLGLVGNLPACTDLTTKPWVIDAGVEVLDAPFVAHGNVARAAEFHDAAEETRVRFVTDVNEHAVG
;
A
#
# COMPACT_ATOMS: atom_id res chain seq x y z
N MET A 1 9.18 9.53 11.53
CA MET A 1 8.63 9.04 10.26
C MET A 1 7.12 9.13 10.30
N GLN A 2 6.51 9.79 9.33
CA GLN A 2 5.06 9.90 9.14
C GLN A 2 4.66 8.94 8.02
N ILE A 3 3.68 8.08 8.25
CA ILE A 3 3.33 6.98 7.34
C ILE A 3 1.86 7.10 6.98
N ALA A 4 1.54 7.18 5.69
CA ALA A 4 0.18 7.16 5.17
C ALA A 4 -0.22 5.72 4.82
N ILE A 5 -1.32 5.23 5.37
CA ILE A 5 -1.94 3.97 4.97
C ILE A 5 -3.16 4.33 4.12
N LEU A 6 -3.03 4.23 2.79
CA LEU A 6 -4.11 4.55 1.87
C LEU A 6 -5.21 3.50 1.98
N THR A 7 -6.37 3.96 2.39
CA THR A 7 -7.54 3.13 2.70
C THR A 7 -8.75 3.70 1.98
N PHE A 8 -9.38 2.90 1.13
CA PHE A 8 -10.51 3.28 0.30
C PHE A 8 -11.76 2.48 0.68
N ASP A 9 -12.94 2.86 0.21
CA ASP A 9 -14.14 2.04 0.39
C ASP A 9 -13.93 0.63 -0.16
N GLY A 10 -14.46 -0.36 0.54
CA GLY A 10 -14.23 -1.77 0.25
C GLY A 10 -12.86 -2.29 0.68
N PHE A 11 -12.12 -1.59 1.53
CA PHE A 11 -10.78 -1.99 1.95
C PHE A 11 -10.75 -3.32 2.71
N ASN A 12 -9.63 -4.02 2.60
CA ASN A 12 -9.32 -5.19 3.41
C ASN A 12 -8.80 -4.75 4.77
N GLU A 13 -9.50 -5.12 5.84
CA GLU A 13 -9.16 -4.74 7.22
C GLU A 13 -7.79 -5.24 7.64
N LEU A 14 -7.40 -6.45 7.20
CA LEU A 14 -6.10 -7.02 7.53
C LEU A 14 -4.96 -6.14 7.04
N ASP A 15 -5.05 -5.65 5.80
CA ASP A 15 -3.99 -4.83 5.22
C ASP A 15 -3.88 -3.46 5.88
N SER A 16 -5.01 -2.83 6.19
CA SER A 16 -5.01 -1.51 6.81
C SER A 16 -4.72 -1.56 8.31
N PHE A 17 -5.40 -2.43 9.07
CA PHE A 17 -5.31 -2.41 10.53
C PHE A 17 -4.07 -3.09 11.08
N VAL A 18 -3.63 -4.20 10.47
CA VAL A 18 -2.39 -4.85 10.89
C VAL A 18 -1.20 -3.95 10.60
N ALA A 19 -1.16 -3.31 9.43
CA ALA A 19 -0.14 -2.32 9.11
C ALA A 19 -0.14 -1.17 10.11
N ALA A 20 -1.31 -0.55 10.39
CA ALA A 20 -1.43 0.52 11.37
C ALA A 20 -0.97 0.08 12.76
N THR A 21 -1.34 -1.12 13.18
CA THR A 21 -0.99 -1.67 14.50
C THR A 21 0.51 -1.91 14.63
N VAL A 22 1.12 -2.59 13.65
CA VAL A 22 2.54 -2.93 13.67
C VAL A 22 3.41 -1.67 13.61
N LEU A 23 3.13 -0.78 12.66
CA LEU A 23 3.92 0.45 12.47
C LEU A 23 3.81 1.39 13.67
N ASN A 24 2.63 1.50 14.29
CA ASN A 24 2.45 2.33 15.48
C ASN A 24 3.07 1.75 16.76
N ARG A 25 3.52 0.48 16.78
CA ARG A 25 4.35 -0.04 17.88
C ARG A 25 5.73 0.65 17.94
N MET A 26 6.17 1.24 16.82
CA MET A 26 7.44 1.97 16.72
C MET A 26 7.33 3.44 17.19
N LYS A 27 6.30 3.81 17.95
CA LYS A 27 6.10 5.19 18.46
C LYS A 27 7.30 5.75 19.24
N SER A 28 8.00 4.89 19.97
CA SER A 28 9.24 5.27 20.71
C SER A 28 10.36 5.72 19.78
N ARG A 29 10.35 5.29 18.51
CA ARG A 29 11.27 5.73 17.45
C ARG A 29 10.71 6.91 16.62
N GLY A 30 9.63 7.52 17.06
CA GLY A 30 8.99 8.65 16.38
C GLY A 30 8.15 8.28 15.16
N TRP A 31 7.79 7.00 14.97
CA TRP A 31 6.92 6.60 13.88
C TRP A 31 5.45 6.86 14.21
N ARG A 32 4.69 7.29 13.20
CA ARG A 32 3.24 7.49 13.26
C ARG A 32 2.64 7.05 11.94
N ALA A 33 1.77 6.05 11.98
CA ALA A 33 1.01 5.57 10.84
C ALA A 33 -0.45 5.98 10.98
N PHE A 34 -1.03 6.47 9.89
CA PHE A 34 -2.38 7.03 9.85
C PHE A 34 -3.22 6.38 8.77
N ILE A 35 -4.45 6.04 9.10
CA ILE A 35 -5.48 5.71 8.10
C ILE A 35 -5.77 6.98 7.29
N THR A 36 -5.51 6.90 6.00
CA THR A 36 -5.52 8.03 5.07
C THR A 36 -6.51 7.74 3.95
N SER A 37 -7.50 8.60 3.74
CA SER A 37 -8.61 8.29 2.84
C SER A 37 -9.12 9.52 2.09
N PRO A 38 -9.74 9.35 0.90
CA PRO A 38 -10.31 10.46 0.12
C PRO A 38 -11.54 11.08 0.78
N THR A 39 -12.27 10.32 1.60
CA THR A 39 -13.50 10.73 2.28
C THR A 39 -13.31 10.70 3.80
N GLU A 40 -14.19 11.37 4.55
CA GLU A 40 -14.11 11.39 6.02
C GLU A 40 -14.31 10.01 6.65
N ARG A 41 -15.09 9.16 5.99
CA ARG A 41 -15.38 7.80 6.41
C ARG A 41 -15.19 6.85 5.24
N VAL A 42 -14.68 5.67 5.52
CA VAL A 42 -14.60 4.55 4.59
C VAL A 42 -15.12 3.29 5.26
N THR A 43 -15.77 2.45 4.46
CA THR A 43 -16.33 1.17 4.92
C THR A 43 -15.55 0.03 4.30
N SER A 44 -15.14 -0.93 5.12
CA SER A 44 -14.39 -2.10 4.69
C SER A 44 -15.24 -3.09 3.90
N MET A 45 -14.58 -4.07 3.31
CA MET A 45 -15.23 -5.17 2.60
C MET A 45 -16.17 -6.00 3.48
N ASN A 46 -15.99 -6.01 4.81
CA ASN A 46 -16.84 -6.71 5.78
C ASN A 46 -17.76 -5.76 6.57
N GLY A 47 -17.93 -4.50 6.13
CA GLY A 47 -18.91 -3.56 6.69
C GLY A 47 -18.42 -2.76 7.91
N ILE A 48 -17.12 -2.76 8.22
CA ILE A 48 -16.55 -1.95 9.30
C ILE A 48 -16.32 -0.53 8.78
N THR A 49 -17.00 0.45 9.36
CA THR A 49 -16.80 1.86 9.01
C THR A 49 -15.78 2.50 9.95
N VAL A 50 -14.82 3.19 9.38
CA VAL A 50 -13.79 3.94 10.12
C VAL A 50 -13.73 5.38 9.66
N GLU A 51 -13.37 6.29 10.57
CA GLU A 51 -13.04 7.67 10.25
C GLU A 51 -11.57 7.76 9.84
N ARG A 52 -11.31 8.53 8.77
CA ARG A 52 -9.93 8.82 8.39
C ARG A 52 -9.21 9.62 9.48
N GLN A 53 -7.95 9.35 9.65
CA GLN A 53 -7.09 10.13 10.53
C GLN A 53 -6.42 11.29 9.77
N MET A 54 -6.18 11.11 8.46
CA MET A 54 -5.59 12.11 7.58
C MET A 54 -6.29 12.11 6.21
N PRO A 55 -6.38 13.26 5.51
CA PRO A 55 -6.89 13.31 4.15
C PRO A 55 -5.94 12.63 3.17
N LEU A 56 -6.45 12.22 1.99
CA LEU A 56 -5.68 11.51 0.96
C LEU A 56 -4.40 12.24 0.57
N GLU A 57 -4.46 13.56 0.49
CA GLU A 57 -3.36 14.44 0.11
C GLU A 57 -2.17 14.41 1.08
N PHE A 58 -2.37 13.93 2.31
CA PHE A 58 -1.30 13.71 3.26
C PHE A 58 -0.24 12.74 2.72
N ALA A 59 -0.64 11.79 1.87
CA ALA A 59 0.26 10.85 1.24
C ALA A 59 1.45 11.53 0.52
N SER A 60 1.24 12.71 -0.07
CA SER A 60 2.29 13.43 -0.80
C SER A 60 3.40 13.98 0.11
N SER A 61 3.12 14.20 1.38
CA SER A 61 4.08 14.74 2.37
C SER A 61 4.60 13.68 3.35
N ALA A 62 4.01 12.50 3.37
CA ALA A 62 4.43 11.40 4.23
C ALA A 62 5.85 10.91 3.87
N ASP A 63 6.57 10.37 4.86
CA ASP A 63 7.88 9.74 4.63
C ASP A 63 7.72 8.36 3.99
N ALA A 64 6.63 7.68 4.31
CA ALA A 64 6.29 6.38 3.73
C ALA A 64 4.78 6.30 3.41
N VAL A 65 4.44 5.53 2.38
CA VAL A 65 3.07 5.29 1.94
C VAL A 65 2.85 3.81 1.76
N LEU A 66 1.79 3.28 2.36
CA LEU A 66 1.36 1.90 2.17
C LEU A 66 -0.02 1.90 1.54
N ILE A 67 -0.17 1.19 0.43
CA ILE A 67 -1.44 1.02 -0.28
C ILE A 67 -1.99 -0.37 0.08
N GLY A 68 -3.11 -0.40 0.79
CA GLY A 68 -3.82 -1.63 1.12
C GLY A 68 -4.60 -2.19 -0.07
N SER A 69 -5.15 -3.38 0.11
CA SER A 69 -6.05 -4.02 -0.85
C SER A 69 -7.52 -3.75 -0.55
N GLY A 70 -8.39 -4.16 -1.45
CA GLY A 70 -9.83 -4.10 -1.25
C GLY A 70 -10.62 -4.55 -2.48
N VAL A 71 -11.91 -4.79 -2.27
CA VAL A 71 -12.80 -5.27 -3.34
C VAL A 71 -13.07 -4.22 -4.42
N ALA A 72 -12.93 -2.93 -4.09
CA ALA A 72 -13.13 -1.82 -5.03
C ALA A 72 -11.84 -1.38 -5.74
N THR A 73 -10.72 -2.10 -5.58
CA THR A 73 -9.42 -1.68 -6.13
C THR A 73 -9.45 -1.46 -7.65
N ARG A 74 -10.23 -2.27 -8.39
CA ARG A 74 -10.34 -2.15 -9.86
C ARG A 74 -11.07 -0.88 -10.27
N GLU A 75 -12.14 -0.53 -9.58
CA GLU A 75 -12.90 0.71 -9.80
C GLU A 75 -12.04 1.94 -9.45
N ILE A 76 -11.32 1.89 -8.34
CA ILE A 76 -10.37 2.93 -7.91
C ILE A 76 -9.26 3.10 -8.96
N ALA A 77 -8.72 2.01 -9.49
CA ALA A 77 -7.70 2.02 -10.52
C ALA A 77 -8.18 2.60 -11.87
N ALA A 78 -9.49 2.62 -12.11
CA ALA A 78 -10.12 3.23 -13.27
C ALA A 78 -10.52 4.70 -13.05
N ASP A 79 -10.55 5.17 -11.80
CA ASP A 79 -10.88 6.57 -11.47
C ASP A 79 -9.66 7.48 -11.60
N GLY A 80 -9.47 8.04 -12.80
CA GLY A 80 -8.37 8.96 -13.07
C GLY A 80 -8.41 10.24 -12.23
N VAL A 81 -9.60 10.70 -11.79
CA VAL A 81 -9.71 11.88 -10.93
C VAL A 81 -9.19 11.55 -9.53
N LEU A 82 -9.57 10.42 -8.98
CA LEU A 82 -9.08 9.97 -7.68
C LEU A 82 -7.57 9.69 -7.72
N LEU A 83 -7.07 9.00 -8.76
CA LEU A 83 -5.64 8.71 -8.90
C LEU A 83 -4.81 9.99 -9.03
N SER A 84 -5.31 11.03 -9.71
CA SER A 84 -4.58 12.30 -9.85
C SER A 84 -4.34 13.04 -8.53
N ARG A 85 -5.08 12.70 -7.46
CA ARG A 85 -4.89 13.24 -6.10
C ARG A 85 -3.77 12.51 -5.33
N ILE A 86 -3.32 11.35 -5.84
CA ILE A 86 -2.26 10.55 -5.22
C ILE A 86 -0.93 10.90 -5.89
N VAL A 87 -0.20 11.83 -5.30
CA VAL A 87 1.09 12.28 -5.81
C VAL A 87 2.19 11.71 -4.92
N LEU A 88 2.96 10.74 -5.43
CA LEU A 88 4.01 10.05 -4.70
C LEU A 88 5.36 10.22 -5.42
N ASP A 89 6.43 10.29 -4.64
CA ASP A 89 7.80 10.43 -5.13
C ASP A 89 8.69 9.28 -4.61
N PRO A 90 8.98 8.26 -5.42
CA PRO A 90 9.80 7.12 -5.00
C PRO A 90 11.28 7.48 -4.77
N LEU A 91 11.73 8.68 -5.14
CA LEU A 91 13.08 9.14 -4.80
C LEU A 91 13.19 9.65 -3.35
N ARG A 92 12.07 10.01 -2.75
CA ARG A 92 11.99 10.58 -1.41
C ARG A 92 11.23 9.69 -0.42
N GLN A 93 10.23 8.95 -0.88
CA GLN A 93 9.31 8.20 -0.05
C GLN A 93 9.56 6.70 -0.15
N LEU A 94 9.35 5.98 0.94
CA LEU A 94 9.18 4.53 0.91
C LEU A 94 7.73 4.22 0.52
N ILE A 95 7.54 3.45 -0.53
CA ILE A 95 6.21 3.16 -1.08
C ILE A 95 6.00 1.65 -1.09
N GLY A 96 4.91 1.20 -0.46
CA GLY A 96 4.54 -0.21 -0.43
C GLY A 96 3.12 -0.44 -0.89
N ALA A 97 2.86 -1.62 -1.43
CA ALA A 97 1.52 -2.10 -1.72
C ALA A 97 1.35 -3.55 -1.25
N GLN A 98 0.13 -3.87 -0.84
CA GLN A 98 -0.29 -5.22 -0.45
C GLN A 98 -1.36 -5.71 -1.41
N CYS A 99 -1.27 -6.97 -1.81
CA CYS A 99 -2.27 -7.66 -2.66
C CYS A 99 -2.68 -6.79 -3.87
N SER A 100 -3.98 -6.50 -4.00
CA SER A 100 -4.54 -5.70 -5.10
C SER A 100 -4.07 -4.24 -5.12
N GLY A 101 -3.51 -3.71 -4.03
CA GLY A 101 -2.88 -2.38 -4.01
C GLY A 101 -1.74 -2.23 -5.04
N THR A 102 -1.13 -3.34 -5.49
CA THR A 102 -0.14 -3.36 -6.58
C THR A 102 -0.71 -2.82 -7.89
N LEU A 103 -2.00 -3.02 -8.17
CA LEU A 103 -2.66 -2.45 -9.35
C LEU A 103 -2.66 -0.92 -9.31
N LEU A 104 -2.86 -0.33 -8.12
CA LEU A 104 -2.81 1.13 -7.97
C LEU A 104 -1.40 1.66 -8.19
N LEU A 105 -0.35 0.96 -7.71
CA LEU A 105 1.03 1.33 -8.03
C LEU A 105 1.31 1.29 -9.53
N ALA A 106 0.80 0.27 -10.24
CA ALA A 106 0.95 0.15 -11.69
C ALA A 106 0.28 1.33 -12.40
N LYS A 107 -0.96 1.68 -12.02
CA LYS A 107 -1.73 2.79 -12.60
C LYS A 107 -1.12 4.16 -12.28
N LEU A 108 -0.46 4.31 -11.16
CA LEU A 108 0.30 5.51 -10.79
C LEU A 108 1.67 5.60 -11.48
N GLY A 109 2.06 4.59 -12.29
CA GLY A 109 3.35 4.57 -12.98
C GLY A 109 4.56 4.31 -12.07
N LEU A 110 4.33 3.84 -10.84
CA LEU A 110 5.36 3.65 -9.82
C LEU A 110 6.08 2.29 -9.90
N VAL A 111 5.62 1.40 -10.76
CA VAL A 111 6.26 0.09 -11.00
C VAL A 111 7.32 0.20 -12.10
N GLY A 112 7.09 1.05 -13.11
CA GLY A 112 7.98 1.18 -14.27
C GLY A 112 8.10 -0.15 -15.03
N ASN A 113 9.32 -0.49 -15.45
CA ASN A 113 9.64 -1.75 -16.14
C ASN A 113 10.06 -2.88 -15.16
N LEU A 114 9.84 -2.70 -13.87
CA LEU A 114 10.24 -3.67 -12.86
C LEU A 114 9.11 -4.69 -12.63
N PRO A 115 9.45 -5.96 -12.34
CA PRO A 115 8.45 -6.94 -12.01
C PRO A 115 7.77 -6.63 -10.67
N ALA A 116 6.55 -7.12 -10.49
CA ALA A 116 5.78 -7.00 -9.28
C ALA A 116 5.28 -8.36 -8.79
N CYS A 117 4.72 -8.41 -7.59
CA CYS A 117 3.90 -9.52 -7.11
C CYS A 117 2.55 -8.98 -6.63
N THR A 118 1.55 -9.83 -6.66
CA THR A 118 0.18 -9.51 -6.22
C THR A 118 -0.57 -10.82 -5.96
N ASP A 119 -1.81 -10.75 -5.48
CA ASP A 119 -2.69 -11.91 -5.34
C ASP A 119 -3.14 -12.47 -6.71
N LEU A 120 -3.63 -13.71 -6.70
CA LEU A 120 -4.04 -14.43 -7.91
C LEU A 120 -5.20 -13.75 -8.65
N THR A 121 -6.12 -13.13 -7.92
CA THR A 121 -7.29 -12.46 -8.51
C THR A 121 -6.89 -11.17 -9.23
N THR A 122 -5.95 -10.43 -8.67
CA THR A 122 -5.46 -9.16 -9.23
C THR A 122 -4.42 -9.36 -10.33
N LYS A 123 -3.71 -10.49 -10.34
CA LYS A 123 -2.63 -10.78 -11.30
C LYS A 123 -2.98 -10.46 -12.76
N PRO A 124 -4.15 -10.88 -13.31
CA PRO A 124 -4.50 -10.52 -14.69
C PRO A 124 -4.58 -9.01 -14.93
N TRP A 125 -5.10 -8.25 -13.97
CA TRP A 125 -5.26 -6.80 -14.10
C TRP A 125 -3.93 -6.05 -14.05
N VAL A 126 -2.97 -6.55 -13.28
CA VAL A 126 -1.61 -5.99 -13.21
C VAL A 126 -0.85 -6.29 -14.51
N ILE A 127 -1.03 -7.49 -15.09
CA ILE A 127 -0.47 -7.86 -16.40
C ILE A 127 -1.09 -6.96 -17.49
N ASP A 128 -2.40 -6.75 -17.49
CA ASP A 128 -3.10 -5.87 -18.44
C ASP A 128 -2.63 -4.40 -18.31
N ALA A 129 -2.13 -4.02 -17.14
CA ALA A 129 -1.49 -2.72 -16.92
C ALA A 129 -0.04 -2.66 -17.42
N GLY A 130 0.47 -3.71 -18.06
CA GLY A 130 1.80 -3.77 -18.68
C GLY A 130 2.93 -4.16 -17.72
N VAL A 131 2.61 -4.72 -16.56
CA VAL A 131 3.61 -5.10 -15.53
C VAL A 131 3.81 -6.62 -15.54
N GLU A 132 5.07 -7.06 -15.55
CA GLU A 132 5.41 -8.45 -15.33
C GLU A 132 5.09 -8.84 -13.88
N VAL A 133 4.37 -9.96 -13.70
CA VAL A 133 4.00 -10.45 -12.36
C VAL A 133 4.72 -11.74 -12.04
N LEU A 134 5.57 -11.69 -11.03
CA LEU A 134 6.29 -12.84 -10.49
C LEU A 134 5.41 -13.64 -9.52
N ASP A 135 5.63 -14.92 -9.48
CA ASP A 135 5.09 -15.80 -8.45
C ASP A 135 6.04 -15.77 -7.22
N ALA A 136 5.93 -14.69 -6.48
CA ALA A 136 6.79 -14.40 -5.33
C ALA A 136 5.97 -13.72 -4.23
N PRO A 137 6.23 -14.02 -2.95
CA PRO A 137 5.49 -13.43 -1.84
C PRO A 137 5.81 -11.93 -1.65
N PHE A 138 6.99 -11.51 -2.07
CA PHE A 138 7.48 -10.15 -1.90
C PHE A 138 8.47 -9.78 -3.00
N VAL A 139 8.36 -8.55 -3.50
CA VAL A 139 9.28 -7.95 -4.48
C VAL A 139 9.55 -6.50 -4.09
N ALA A 140 10.81 -6.11 -3.99
CA ALA A 140 11.23 -4.74 -3.72
C ALA A 140 12.32 -4.28 -4.69
N HIS A 141 12.23 -3.02 -5.12
CA HIS A 141 13.24 -2.34 -5.92
C HIS A 141 13.38 -0.89 -5.47
N GLY A 142 14.56 -0.52 -4.97
CA GLY A 142 14.77 0.80 -4.39
C GLY A 142 13.76 1.04 -3.25
N ASN A 143 13.07 2.14 -3.30
CA ASN A 143 12.08 2.54 -2.30
C ASN A 143 10.66 2.02 -2.56
N VAL A 144 10.46 1.13 -3.55
CA VAL A 144 9.13 0.62 -3.89
C VAL A 144 9.06 -0.89 -3.65
N ALA A 145 8.12 -1.31 -2.80
CA ALA A 145 7.92 -2.71 -2.41
C ALA A 145 6.48 -3.18 -2.66
N ARG A 146 6.30 -4.46 -2.95
CA ARG A 146 4.99 -5.12 -3.14
C ARG A 146 5.00 -6.45 -2.42
N ALA A 147 3.89 -6.76 -1.77
CA ALA A 147 3.65 -8.05 -1.15
C ALA A 147 2.42 -8.71 -1.79
N ALA A 148 2.50 -10.01 -2.03
CA ALA A 148 1.37 -10.83 -2.45
C ALA A 148 0.39 -11.06 -1.28
N GLU A 149 -0.54 -11.96 -1.43
CA GLU A 149 -1.59 -12.21 -0.47
C GLU A 149 -1.06 -12.74 0.88
N PHE A 150 -1.75 -12.37 1.96
CA PHE A 150 -1.36 -12.72 3.33
C PHE A 150 -1.40 -14.23 3.63
N HIS A 151 -2.20 -14.98 2.89
CA HIS A 151 -2.37 -16.42 3.13
C HIS A 151 -1.19 -17.27 2.65
N ASP A 152 -0.43 -16.83 1.63
CA ASP A 152 0.72 -17.56 1.09
C ASP A 152 2.07 -16.99 1.52
N ALA A 153 2.10 -15.72 1.93
CA ALA A 153 3.28 -15.08 2.46
C ALA A 153 3.25 -15.19 3.99
N ALA A 154 3.78 -16.29 4.50
CA ALA A 154 4.01 -16.46 5.93
C ALA A 154 4.58 -15.17 6.57
N GLU A 155 4.43 -15.05 7.88
CA GLU A 155 4.92 -13.98 8.78
C GLU A 155 6.21 -13.26 8.35
N GLU A 156 7.07 -13.93 7.58
CA GLU A 156 8.33 -13.42 7.03
C GLU A 156 8.20 -12.19 6.11
N THR A 157 7.16 -12.11 5.28
CA THR A 157 7.05 -11.04 4.28
C THR A 157 6.63 -9.71 4.90
N ARG A 158 5.74 -9.73 5.89
CA ARG A 158 5.34 -8.53 6.64
C ARG A 158 6.45 -8.04 7.57
N VAL A 159 7.16 -8.97 8.18
CA VAL A 159 8.34 -8.67 9.02
C VAL A 159 9.43 -8.04 8.15
N ARG A 160 9.68 -8.54 6.93
CA ARG A 160 10.67 -7.97 6.01
C ARG A 160 10.32 -6.55 5.57
N PHE A 161 9.06 -6.27 5.18
CA PHE A 161 8.67 -4.90 4.83
C PHE A 161 8.95 -3.92 5.99
N VAL A 162 8.61 -4.32 7.21
CA VAL A 162 8.88 -3.51 8.43
C VAL A 162 10.38 -3.45 8.75
N THR A 163 11.16 -4.51 8.51
CA THR A 163 12.61 -4.53 8.77
C THR A 163 13.40 -3.78 7.70
N ASP A 164 13.03 -3.91 6.42
CA ASP A 164 13.70 -3.20 5.32
C ASP A 164 13.47 -1.70 5.41
N VAL A 165 12.26 -1.27 5.77
CA VAL A 165 11.97 0.13 6.13
C VAL A 165 12.83 0.57 7.33
N ASN A 166 13.15 -0.34 8.26
CA ASN A 166 13.93 -0.06 9.45
C ASN A 166 15.44 0.07 9.14
N GLU A 167 15.98 -0.70 8.22
CA GLU A 167 17.39 -0.63 7.81
C GLU A 167 17.70 0.63 6.99
N HIS A 168 16.78 1.07 6.14
CA HIS A 168 16.96 2.29 5.35
C HIS A 168 16.70 3.59 6.15
N ALA A 169 16.03 3.50 7.31
CA ALA A 169 15.79 4.66 8.19
C ALA A 169 16.94 4.92 9.19
N VAL A 170 17.98 4.10 9.22
CA VAL A 170 19.11 4.16 10.17
C VAL A 170 20.45 4.47 9.46
N GLY A 171 20.43 4.67 8.12
CA GLY A 171 21.60 5.05 7.32
C GLY A 171 21.80 6.56 7.20
#